data_b0cbca86afd4adb0438b8fa0335b9e44
#
_entry.id   b0cbca86afd4adb0438b8fa0335b9e44
#
_cell.length_a   1.000
_cell.length_b   1.000
_cell.length_c   1.000
_cell.angle_alpha   90.00
_cell.angle_beta   90.00
_cell.angle_gamma   90.00
#
_symmetry.space_group_name_H-M   'P 1'
#
loop_
_entity.id
_entity.type
_entity.pdbx_description
1 polymer ?
#
loop_
_entity_poly.entity_id
_entity_poly.type
_entity_poly.pdbx_seq_one_letter_code
_entity_poly.pdbx_strand_id
1 'polypeptide(L)'
;MRNLEKYLSVSEEVKQALAEGKPVVALESTIISHGMPYPKNVETALNVEKIVRENGAVPATIAIIKGKITVGLSKEEIEYLGKEGLAVTKASRRDLPVLCALGANGATTVATTMIGAALAGVKVFATGGIGGVHRGAETTMDISADLEEFAMTPVLVVCAGCKSILDIGLTLEYLETKGVPVIGYKTAELPAFYTTHSGFKVDYKLDDAATVAKAWAAKLEMGMQGGMVVANPIPEEYAMDLDYINSNIEAAVEECNRLGIKGKETTPFLLDKIQKLTAGKSLAANIQLVYNNAKVAAQIACELSRI
;
A
#
# COMPACT_ATOMS: atom_id res chain seq x y z
N MET A 1 -28.33 -1.32 -12.49
CA MET A 1 -27.39 -1.93 -11.52
C MET A 1 -26.09 -2.33 -12.24
N ARG A 2 -24.93 -2.00 -11.68
CA ARG A 2 -23.66 -2.46 -12.27
C ARG A 2 -23.54 -3.97 -12.02
N ASN A 3 -23.30 -4.77 -13.07
CA ASN A 3 -23.09 -6.22 -12.92
C ASN A 3 -21.64 -6.46 -12.44
N LEU A 4 -21.38 -6.25 -11.14
CA LEU A 4 -20.06 -6.39 -10.54
C LEU A 4 -19.64 -7.86 -10.39
N GLU A 5 -20.55 -8.79 -10.30
CA GLU A 5 -20.25 -10.24 -10.13
C GLU A 5 -19.38 -10.80 -11.26
N LYS A 6 -19.48 -10.18 -12.44
CA LYS A 6 -18.63 -10.54 -13.59
C LYS A 6 -17.15 -10.21 -13.34
N TYR A 7 -16.86 -9.16 -12.58
CA TYR A 7 -15.52 -8.58 -12.46
C TYR A 7 -14.96 -8.61 -11.02
N LEU A 8 -15.80 -8.93 -10.02
CA LEU A 8 -15.44 -8.98 -8.62
C LEU A 8 -15.70 -10.38 -8.05
N SER A 9 -14.73 -10.93 -7.35
CA SER A 9 -14.85 -12.15 -6.55
C SER A 9 -14.43 -11.81 -5.13
N VAL A 10 -15.26 -12.10 -4.15
CA VAL A 10 -14.96 -11.90 -2.74
C VAL A 10 -15.01 -13.25 -2.04
N SER A 11 -14.01 -13.59 -1.24
CA SER A 11 -14.00 -14.85 -0.49
C SER A 11 -15.18 -14.93 0.50
N GLU A 12 -15.62 -16.13 0.82
CA GLU A 12 -16.75 -16.31 1.75
C GLU A 12 -16.42 -15.76 3.14
N GLU A 13 -15.19 -15.90 3.60
CA GLU A 13 -14.74 -15.32 4.88
C GLU A 13 -14.91 -13.79 4.90
N VAL A 14 -14.46 -13.11 3.84
CA VAL A 14 -14.57 -11.65 3.73
C VAL A 14 -16.03 -11.21 3.60
N LYS A 15 -16.83 -11.91 2.78
CA LYS A 15 -18.28 -11.63 2.66
C LYS A 15 -19.00 -11.73 4.00
N GLN A 16 -18.75 -12.83 4.71
CA GLN A 16 -19.38 -13.06 6.02
C GLN A 16 -18.93 -12.00 7.03
N ALA A 17 -17.61 -11.68 7.07
CA ALA A 17 -17.11 -10.64 7.97
C ALA A 17 -17.76 -9.28 7.72
N LEU A 18 -17.87 -8.87 6.45
CA LEU A 18 -18.53 -7.60 6.08
C LEU A 18 -20.03 -7.60 6.42
N ALA A 19 -20.74 -8.72 6.16
CA ALA A 19 -22.16 -8.85 6.49
C ALA A 19 -22.43 -8.80 8.01
N GLU A 20 -21.50 -9.30 8.81
CA GLU A 20 -21.56 -9.27 10.28
C GLU A 20 -21.01 -7.97 10.88
N GLY A 21 -20.59 -7.00 10.08
CA GLY A 21 -19.97 -5.75 10.55
C GLY A 21 -18.59 -5.94 11.20
N LYS A 22 -17.92 -7.08 10.96
CA LYS A 22 -16.59 -7.35 11.50
C LYS A 22 -15.52 -6.52 10.79
N PRO A 23 -14.43 -6.18 11.48
CA PRO A 23 -13.33 -5.43 10.87
C PRO A 23 -12.62 -6.25 9.79
N VAL A 24 -12.39 -5.63 8.62
CA VAL A 24 -11.67 -6.21 7.49
C VAL A 24 -10.56 -5.25 7.06
N VAL A 25 -9.36 -5.79 6.79
CA VAL A 25 -8.22 -5.04 6.29
C VAL A 25 -7.79 -5.57 4.93
N ALA A 26 -7.83 -4.72 3.92
CA ALA A 26 -7.29 -5.02 2.60
C ALA A 26 -5.75 -5.06 2.62
N LEU A 27 -5.16 -5.91 1.77
CA LEU A 27 -3.72 -6.04 1.58
C LEU A 27 -3.42 -6.11 0.08
N GLU A 28 -2.34 -5.45 -0.37
CA GLU A 28 -1.93 -5.47 -1.77
C GLU A 28 -1.18 -6.75 -2.16
N SER A 29 -1.07 -7.00 -3.47
CA SER A 29 -0.30 -8.13 -3.99
C SER A 29 0.95 -7.73 -4.79
N THR A 30 1.17 -6.45 -5.08
CA THR A 30 2.43 -6.01 -5.70
C THR A 30 3.64 -6.37 -4.82
N ILE A 31 3.53 -6.28 -3.51
CA ILE A 31 4.59 -6.68 -2.59
C ILE A 31 4.94 -8.17 -2.73
N ILE A 32 3.97 -9.02 -3.11
CA ILE A 32 4.17 -10.45 -3.31
C ILE A 32 4.92 -10.70 -4.61
N SER A 33 4.47 -10.13 -5.73
CA SER A 33 5.02 -10.43 -7.05
C SER A 33 6.21 -9.56 -7.45
N HIS A 34 6.31 -8.33 -6.93
CA HIS A 34 7.30 -7.33 -7.39
C HIS A 34 8.12 -6.69 -6.27
N GLY A 35 7.84 -7.03 -5.01
CA GLY A 35 8.45 -6.35 -3.86
C GLY A 35 9.57 -7.14 -3.19
N MET A 36 9.56 -8.46 -3.30
CA MET A 36 10.47 -9.34 -2.57
C MET A 36 10.75 -10.63 -3.36
N PRO A 37 11.94 -11.28 -3.17
CA PRO A 37 12.22 -12.57 -3.81
C PRO A 37 11.42 -13.71 -3.18
N TYR A 38 11.10 -14.74 -3.99
CA TYR A 38 10.56 -16.01 -3.52
C TYR A 38 11.65 -16.81 -2.77
N PRO A 39 11.36 -17.51 -1.67
CA PRO A 39 10.03 -17.68 -1.03
C PRO A 39 9.68 -16.60 0.01
N LYS A 40 10.55 -15.61 0.24
CA LYS A 40 10.38 -14.60 1.29
C LYS A 40 9.12 -13.74 1.10
N ASN A 41 8.73 -13.50 -0.14
CA ASN A 41 7.51 -12.78 -0.49
C ASN A 41 6.23 -13.48 0.02
N VAL A 42 6.12 -14.78 -0.19
CA VAL A 42 4.97 -15.59 0.29
C VAL A 42 4.96 -15.66 1.82
N GLU A 43 6.12 -15.96 2.42
CA GLU A 43 6.25 -15.97 3.88
C GLU A 43 5.80 -14.64 4.50
N THR A 44 6.24 -13.53 3.92
CA THR A 44 5.88 -12.19 4.40
C THR A 44 4.38 -11.94 4.24
N ALA A 45 3.78 -12.25 3.09
CA ALA A 45 2.35 -12.07 2.85
C ALA A 45 1.48 -12.86 3.86
N LEU A 46 1.81 -14.13 4.08
CA LEU A 46 1.08 -14.97 5.05
C LEU A 46 1.26 -14.49 6.50
N ASN A 47 2.45 -13.97 6.85
CA ASN A 47 2.67 -13.37 8.16
C ASN A 47 1.90 -12.04 8.33
N VAL A 48 1.78 -11.22 7.29
CA VAL A 48 0.94 -10.01 7.33
C VAL A 48 -0.51 -10.37 7.59
N GLU A 49 -1.07 -11.38 6.90
CA GLU A 49 -2.43 -11.86 7.16
C GLU A 49 -2.58 -12.37 8.60
N LYS A 50 -1.60 -13.12 9.10
CA LYS A 50 -1.58 -13.60 10.48
C LYS A 50 -1.61 -12.44 11.48
N ILE A 51 -0.80 -11.40 11.27
CA ILE A 51 -0.77 -10.21 12.13
C ILE A 51 -2.13 -9.50 12.14
N VAL A 52 -2.78 -9.35 10.99
CA VAL A 52 -4.13 -8.78 10.91
C VAL A 52 -5.11 -9.59 11.76
N ARG A 53 -5.08 -10.94 11.67
CA ARG A 53 -5.94 -11.84 12.46
C ARG A 53 -5.66 -11.75 13.96
N GLU A 54 -4.41 -11.76 14.37
CA GLU A 54 -3.98 -11.65 15.76
C GLU A 54 -4.38 -10.31 16.40
N ASN A 55 -4.61 -9.28 15.58
CA ASN A 55 -5.10 -7.97 16.02
C ASN A 55 -6.62 -7.78 15.81
N GLY A 56 -7.36 -8.87 15.60
CA GLY A 56 -8.83 -8.90 15.66
C GLY A 56 -9.56 -8.54 14.37
N ALA A 57 -8.87 -8.43 13.23
CA ALA A 57 -9.48 -8.14 11.94
C ALA A 57 -9.33 -9.31 10.96
N VAL A 58 -10.15 -9.35 9.91
CA VAL A 58 -10.08 -10.31 8.83
C VAL A 58 -9.19 -9.74 7.71
N PRO A 59 -8.12 -10.42 7.29
CA PRO A 59 -7.29 -9.98 6.17
C PRO A 59 -8.00 -10.27 4.84
N ALA A 60 -7.84 -9.36 3.90
CA ALA A 60 -8.35 -9.49 2.54
C ALA A 60 -7.25 -9.12 1.54
N THR A 61 -6.35 -10.05 1.24
CA THR A 61 -5.33 -9.87 0.19
C THR A 61 -6.03 -9.79 -1.17
N ILE A 62 -5.66 -8.79 -2.00
CA ILE A 62 -6.34 -8.47 -3.25
C ILE A 62 -5.39 -8.65 -4.43
N ALA A 63 -5.85 -9.34 -5.47
CA ALA A 63 -5.20 -9.45 -6.77
C ALA A 63 -6.24 -9.54 -7.89
N ILE A 64 -5.78 -9.56 -9.13
CA ILE A 64 -6.61 -9.92 -10.28
C ILE A 64 -6.29 -11.38 -10.62
N ILE A 65 -7.29 -12.25 -10.51
CA ILE A 65 -7.17 -13.68 -10.82
C ILE A 65 -8.14 -14.03 -11.93
N LYS A 66 -7.61 -14.53 -13.05
CA LYS A 66 -8.40 -14.91 -14.24
C LYS A 66 -9.39 -13.81 -14.66
N GLY A 67 -8.91 -12.55 -14.68
CA GLY A 67 -9.68 -11.39 -15.08
C GLY A 67 -10.71 -10.91 -14.06
N LYS A 68 -10.69 -11.39 -12.83
CA LYS A 68 -11.54 -10.87 -11.75
C LYS A 68 -10.72 -10.24 -10.65
N ILE A 69 -11.15 -9.10 -10.15
CA ILE A 69 -10.65 -8.52 -8.90
C ILE A 69 -11.06 -9.48 -7.79
N THR A 70 -10.10 -10.19 -7.23
CA THR A 70 -10.32 -11.19 -6.18
C THR A 70 -9.91 -10.58 -4.84
N VAL A 71 -10.84 -10.54 -3.89
CA VAL A 71 -10.69 -9.96 -2.55
C VAL A 71 -10.74 -11.07 -1.51
N GLY A 72 -9.64 -11.29 -0.80
CA GLY A 72 -9.44 -12.44 0.07
C GLY A 72 -8.90 -13.64 -0.71
N LEU A 73 -7.62 -13.58 -1.10
CA LEU A 73 -6.93 -14.67 -1.81
C LEU A 73 -6.79 -15.91 -0.95
N SER A 74 -6.81 -17.09 -1.58
CA SER A 74 -6.39 -18.33 -0.95
C SER A 74 -4.86 -18.40 -0.80
N LYS A 75 -4.38 -19.32 0.05
CA LYS A 75 -2.94 -19.55 0.19
C LYS A 75 -2.30 -20.00 -1.12
N GLU A 76 -3.00 -20.80 -1.91
CA GLU A 76 -2.56 -21.28 -3.23
C GLU A 76 -2.43 -20.13 -4.23
N GLU A 77 -3.35 -19.15 -4.18
CA GLU A 77 -3.29 -17.94 -5.03
C GLU A 77 -2.14 -17.02 -4.61
N ILE A 78 -1.89 -16.86 -3.30
CA ILE A 78 -0.72 -16.14 -2.78
C ILE A 78 0.58 -16.83 -3.21
N GLU A 79 0.66 -18.16 -3.07
CA GLU A 79 1.81 -18.96 -3.48
C GLU A 79 2.06 -18.86 -5.00
N TYR A 80 0.99 -18.91 -5.81
CA TYR A 80 1.06 -18.70 -7.25
C TYR A 80 1.68 -17.35 -7.60
N LEU A 81 1.14 -16.25 -7.02
CA LEU A 81 1.64 -14.90 -7.26
C LEU A 81 3.11 -14.74 -6.84
N GLY A 82 3.50 -15.38 -5.75
CA GLY A 82 4.87 -15.35 -5.26
C GLY A 82 5.86 -16.10 -6.17
N LYS A 83 5.48 -17.26 -6.67
CA LYS A 83 6.31 -18.09 -7.59
C LYS A 83 6.47 -17.45 -8.96
N GLU A 84 5.37 -16.98 -9.54
CA GLU A 84 5.39 -16.31 -10.84
C GLU A 84 6.12 -14.96 -10.80
N GLY A 85 6.10 -14.30 -9.64
CA GLY A 85 6.88 -13.08 -9.40
C GLY A 85 6.68 -12.03 -10.50
N LEU A 86 7.78 -11.57 -11.10
CA LEU A 86 7.78 -10.53 -12.14
C LEU A 86 7.02 -10.91 -13.42
N ALA A 87 6.69 -12.17 -13.66
CA ALA A 87 5.87 -12.59 -14.78
C ALA A 87 4.39 -12.17 -14.63
N VAL A 88 3.93 -11.97 -13.38
CA VAL A 88 2.58 -11.43 -13.11
C VAL A 88 2.55 -9.94 -13.45
N THR A 89 1.55 -9.50 -14.20
CA THR A 89 1.41 -8.07 -14.54
C THR A 89 1.24 -7.20 -13.30
N LYS A 90 2.11 -6.20 -13.13
CA LYS A 90 1.89 -5.14 -12.14
C LYS A 90 0.72 -4.28 -12.60
N ALA A 91 -0.41 -4.41 -11.93
CA ALA A 91 -1.67 -3.81 -12.33
C ALA A 91 -1.99 -2.54 -11.56
N SER A 92 -2.09 -1.42 -12.28
CA SER A 92 -2.63 -0.15 -11.79
C SER A 92 -4.02 0.09 -12.36
N ARG A 93 -4.68 1.20 -12.01
CA ARG A 93 -6.03 1.55 -12.47
C ARG A 93 -6.25 1.31 -13.98
N ARG A 94 -5.32 1.78 -14.82
CA ARG A 94 -5.43 1.68 -16.29
C ARG A 94 -5.39 0.24 -16.82
N ASP A 95 -4.80 -0.68 -16.05
CA ASP A 95 -4.64 -2.09 -16.47
C ASP A 95 -5.88 -2.93 -16.17
N LEU A 96 -6.71 -2.53 -15.19
CA LEU A 96 -7.87 -3.27 -14.74
C LEU A 96 -8.81 -3.70 -15.87
N PRO A 97 -9.35 -2.79 -16.72
CA PRO A 97 -10.29 -3.19 -17.75
C PRO A 97 -9.68 -4.13 -18.79
N VAL A 98 -8.38 -3.97 -19.07
CA VAL A 98 -7.65 -4.80 -20.03
C VAL A 98 -7.45 -6.21 -19.47
N LEU A 99 -6.95 -6.33 -18.23
CA LEU A 99 -6.73 -7.62 -17.58
C LEU A 99 -8.07 -8.38 -17.40
N CYS A 100 -9.14 -7.66 -17.04
CA CYS A 100 -10.47 -8.26 -16.96
C CYS A 100 -10.95 -8.78 -18.31
N ALA A 101 -10.74 -8.03 -19.39
CA ALA A 101 -11.16 -8.44 -20.73
C ALA A 101 -10.37 -9.65 -21.25
N LEU A 102 -9.06 -9.71 -20.92
CA LEU A 102 -8.17 -10.80 -21.33
C LEU A 102 -8.28 -12.07 -20.45
N GLY A 103 -9.02 -12.02 -19.32
CA GLY A 103 -9.03 -13.10 -18.35
C GLY A 103 -7.64 -13.32 -17.70
N ALA A 104 -6.81 -12.28 -17.63
CA ALA A 104 -5.42 -12.37 -17.21
C ALA A 104 -5.26 -12.16 -15.68
N ASN A 105 -4.06 -12.53 -15.16
CA ASN A 105 -3.69 -12.32 -13.76
C ASN A 105 -2.92 -11.00 -13.60
N GLY A 106 -3.06 -10.37 -12.42
CA GLY A 106 -2.36 -9.14 -12.09
C GLY A 106 -2.17 -8.96 -10.59
N ALA A 107 -0.99 -8.48 -10.22
CA ALA A 107 -0.67 -8.05 -8.87
C ALA A 107 -1.09 -6.59 -8.68
N THR A 108 -1.93 -6.32 -7.68
CA THR A 108 -2.53 -4.99 -7.47
C THR A 108 -1.57 -4.01 -6.79
N THR A 109 -1.42 -2.82 -7.37
CA THR A 109 -0.78 -1.65 -6.73
C THR A 109 -1.69 -1.07 -5.64
N VAL A 110 -1.23 -0.05 -4.91
CA VAL A 110 -2.06 0.68 -3.94
C VAL A 110 -3.35 1.17 -4.60
N ALA A 111 -3.27 1.83 -5.75
CA ALA A 111 -4.45 2.29 -6.49
C ALA A 111 -5.45 1.15 -6.77
N THR A 112 -4.98 0.06 -7.31
CA THR A 112 -5.86 -1.05 -7.71
C THR A 112 -6.41 -1.80 -6.49
N THR A 113 -5.62 -1.89 -5.41
CA THR A 113 -6.07 -2.46 -4.14
C THR A 113 -7.16 -1.60 -3.51
N MET A 114 -7.03 -0.27 -3.52
CA MET A 114 -8.08 0.65 -3.08
C MET A 114 -9.38 0.44 -3.86
N ILE A 115 -9.29 0.32 -5.19
CA ILE A 115 -10.47 0.05 -6.05
C ILE A 115 -11.13 -1.26 -5.63
N GLY A 116 -10.36 -2.35 -5.52
CA GLY A 116 -10.88 -3.67 -5.14
C GLY A 116 -11.52 -3.66 -3.73
N ALA A 117 -10.85 -3.02 -2.78
CA ALA A 117 -11.34 -2.84 -1.41
C ALA A 117 -12.68 -2.09 -1.38
N ALA A 118 -12.77 -0.95 -2.04
CA ALA A 118 -13.99 -0.14 -2.10
C ALA A 118 -15.15 -0.88 -2.79
N LEU A 119 -14.88 -1.60 -3.89
CA LEU A 119 -15.89 -2.42 -4.58
C LEU A 119 -16.44 -3.55 -3.71
N ALA A 120 -15.62 -4.12 -2.82
CA ALA A 120 -16.02 -5.14 -1.87
C ALA A 120 -16.65 -4.57 -0.58
N GLY A 121 -16.53 -3.26 -0.33
CA GLY A 121 -17.00 -2.62 0.91
C GLY A 121 -15.95 -2.58 2.04
N VAL A 122 -14.69 -2.92 1.76
CA VAL A 122 -13.58 -2.83 2.72
C VAL A 122 -13.11 -1.38 2.84
N LYS A 123 -13.02 -0.85 4.05
CA LYS A 123 -12.77 0.57 4.33
C LYS A 123 -11.34 0.89 4.76
N VAL A 124 -10.56 -0.12 5.14
CA VAL A 124 -9.19 0.03 5.66
C VAL A 124 -8.25 -0.87 4.89
N PHE A 125 -7.07 -0.34 4.54
CA PHE A 125 -6.04 -1.04 3.79
C PHE A 125 -4.66 -0.80 4.43
N ALA A 126 -3.84 -1.83 4.52
CA ALA A 126 -2.45 -1.75 4.98
C ALA A 126 -1.47 -2.05 3.84
N THR A 127 -0.47 -1.18 3.67
CA THR A 127 0.63 -1.38 2.73
C THR A 127 1.96 -0.98 3.36
N GLY A 128 3.07 -1.30 2.72
CA GLY A 128 4.39 -0.82 3.14
C GLY A 128 4.53 0.68 2.96
N GLY A 129 4.28 1.17 1.75
CA GLY A 129 4.34 2.59 1.40
C GLY A 129 3.65 2.87 0.08
N ILE A 130 3.06 4.05 -0.01
CA ILE A 130 2.36 4.51 -1.20
C ILE A 130 3.35 4.92 -2.32
N GLY A 131 2.86 4.96 -3.55
CA GLY A 131 3.50 5.71 -4.62
C GLY A 131 3.38 7.21 -4.40
N GLY A 132 4.12 7.99 -5.16
CA GLY A 132 4.17 9.43 -5.01
C GLY A 132 4.68 10.10 -6.28
N VAL A 133 5.15 11.31 -6.15
CA VAL A 133 5.81 12.07 -7.20
C VAL A 133 7.25 11.58 -7.32
N HIS A 134 7.69 11.18 -8.53
CA HIS A 134 9.07 10.76 -8.75
C HIS A 134 10.01 11.96 -8.75
N ARG A 135 11.27 11.75 -8.33
CA ARG A 135 12.30 12.79 -8.42
C ARG A 135 12.49 13.18 -9.89
N GLY A 136 12.47 14.49 -10.19
CA GLY A 136 12.51 15.01 -11.57
C GLY A 136 11.15 15.01 -12.28
N ALA A 137 10.04 14.82 -11.55
CA ALA A 137 8.70 14.82 -12.15
C ALA A 137 8.31 16.15 -12.77
N GLU A 138 8.93 17.25 -12.38
CA GLU A 138 8.76 18.57 -12.99
C GLU A 138 9.11 18.59 -14.49
N THR A 139 9.90 17.63 -14.94
CA THR A 139 10.25 17.47 -16.37
C THR A 139 9.65 16.21 -17.00
N THR A 140 9.43 15.16 -16.23
CA THR A 140 8.98 13.85 -16.72
C THR A 140 7.49 13.62 -16.55
N MET A 141 6.83 14.34 -15.65
CA MET A 141 5.44 14.11 -15.22
C MET A 141 5.23 12.69 -14.69
N ASP A 142 6.28 12.03 -14.15
CA ASP A 142 6.19 10.69 -13.58
C ASP A 142 5.61 10.76 -12.16
N ILE A 143 4.30 10.66 -12.09
CA ILE A 143 3.50 10.72 -10.88
C ILE A 143 2.72 9.42 -10.75
N SER A 144 2.76 8.81 -9.58
CA SER A 144 2.06 7.55 -9.32
C SER A 144 0.53 7.73 -9.41
N ALA A 145 -0.13 6.79 -10.08
CA ALA A 145 -1.59 6.70 -10.10
C ALA A 145 -2.20 6.48 -8.71
N ASP A 146 -1.41 6.09 -7.72
CA ASP A 146 -1.87 5.96 -6.33
C ASP A 146 -2.39 7.30 -5.80
N LEU A 147 -1.73 8.42 -6.14
CA LEU A 147 -2.12 9.75 -5.68
C LEU A 147 -3.49 10.17 -6.24
N GLU A 148 -3.74 9.88 -7.53
CA GLU A 148 -5.05 10.12 -8.14
C GLU A 148 -6.13 9.23 -7.52
N GLU A 149 -5.79 7.98 -7.17
CA GLU A 149 -6.75 7.07 -6.55
C GLU A 149 -7.17 7.54 -5.16
N PHE A 150 -6.23 8.09 -4.38
CA PHE A 150 -6.55 8.73 -3.11
C PHE A 150 -7.58 9.85 -3.24
N ALA A 151 -7.60 10.58 -4.34
CA ALA A 151 -8.60 11.63 -4.58
C ALA A 151 -10.01 11.07 -4.85
N MET A 152 -10.12 9.82 -5.33
CA MET A 152 -11.36 9.28 -5.88
C MET A 152 -12.00 8.17 -5.04
N THR A 153 -11.18 7.32 -4.41
CA THR A 153 -11.64 6.06 -3.81
C THR A 153 -11.60 6.12 -2.28
N PRO A 154 -12.76 5.95 -1.60
CA PRO A 154 -12.88 6.13 -0.16
C PRO A 154 -12.36 4.91 0.60
N VAL A 155 -11.04 4.83 0.75
CA VAL A 155 -10.34 3.81 1.54
C VAL A 155 -9.25 4.50 2.38
N LEU A 156 -9.24 4.22 3.69
CA LEU A 156 -8.16 4.64 4.58
C LEU A 156 -6.96 3.71 4.39
N VAL A 157 -5.79 4.28 4.15
CA VAL A 157 -4.56 3.52 3.88
C VAL A 157 -3.51 3.79 4.95
N VAL A 158 -3.10 2.74 5.66
CA VAL A 158 -2.01 2.78 6.63
C VAL A 158 -0.70 2.38 5.94
N CYS A 159 0.31 3.22 6.00
CA CYS A 159 1.60 3.03 5.32
C CYS A 159 2.74 3.72 6.09
N ALA A 160 3.99 3.41 5.77
CA ALA A 160 5.15 4.11 6.31
C ALA A 160 5.53 5.36 5.49
N GLY A 161 4.52 6.13 5.04
CA GLY A 161 4.68 7.24 4.13
C GLY A 161 4.78 6.81 2.66
N CYS A 162 5.28 7.69 1.79
CA CYS A 162 5.63 7.29 0.42
C CYS A 162 6.99 6.56 0.41
N LYS A 163 7.19 5.75 -0.65
CA LYS A 163 8.47 5.04 -0.81
C LYS A 163 9.63 6.04 -0.87
N SER A 164 10.70 5.78 -0.15
CA SER A 164 11.86 6.67 0.03
C SER A 164 12.59 7.09 -1.26
N ILE A 165 12.34 6.35 -2.36
CA ILE A 165 12.85 6.66 -3.70
C ILE A 165 12.15 7.85 -4.37
N LEU A 166 11.04 8.32 -3.79
CA LEU A 166 10.17 9.38 -4.32
C LEU A 166 10.53 10.74 -3.73
N ASP A 167 9.96 11.79 -4.30
CA ASP A 167 10.01 13.13 -3.75
C ASP A 167 8.89 13.30 -2.72
N ILE A 168 9.28 13.36 -1.45
CA ILE A 168 8.33 13.42 -0.32
C ILE A 168 7.59 14.77 -0.31
N GLY A 169 8.32 15.87 -0.53
CA GLY A 169 7.75 17.21 -0.51
C GLY A 169 6.69 17.38 -1.60
N LEU A 170 7.04 17.08 -2.85
CA LEU A 170 6.10 17.15 -3.97
C LEU A 170 4.94 16.17 -3.81
N THR A 171 5.15 15.03 -3.16
CA THR A 171 4.08 14.07 -2.87
C THR A 171 3.06 14.64 -1.88
N LEU A 172 3.50 15.32 -0.82
CA LEU A 172 2.63 15.99 0.14
C LEU A 172 1.83 17.12 -0.52
N GLU A 173 2.49 18.00 -1.30
CA GLU A 173 1.82 19.09 -2.04
C GLU A 173 0.75 18.55 -3.00
N TYR A 174 1.03 17.41 -3.65
CA TYR A 174 0.07 16.80 -4.55
C TYR A 174 -1.15 16.26 -3.80
N LEU A 175 -0.95 15.59 -2.67
CA LEU A 175 -2.03 15.09 -1.81
C LEU A 175 -2.87 16.23 -1.25
N GLU A 176 -2.23 17.34 -0.81
CA GLU A 176 -2.92 18.54 -0.36
C GLU A 176 -3.82 19.11 -1.46
N THR A 177 -3.28 19.33 -2.65
CA THR A 177 -4.03 19.80 -3.83
C THR A 177 -5.26 18.94 -4.13
N LYS A 178 -5.15 17.62 -3.91
CA LYS A 178 -6.25 16.65 -4.09
C LYS A 178 -7.20 16.58 -2.89
N GLY A 179 -6.97 17.31 -1.83
CA GLY A 179 -7.78 17.29 -0.61
C GLY A 179 -7.71 15.98 0.16
N VAL A 180 -6.60 15.26 0.06
CA VAL A 180 -6.38 13.98 0.74
C VAL A 180 -5.75 14.23 2.11
N PRO A 181 -6.44 13.92 3.22
CA PRO A 181 -5.85 14.06 4.55
C PRO A 181 -4.65 13.12 4.74
N VAL A 182 -3.54 13.67 5.24
CA VAL A 182 -2.35 12.92 5.65
C VAL A 182 -2.19 13.03 7.15
N ILE A 183 -2.43 11.93 7.85
CA ILE A 183 -2.38 11.83 9.30
C ILE A 183 -1.08 11.15 9.73
N GLY A 184 -0.33 11.76 10.63
CA GLY A 184 0.79 11.10 11.31
C GLY A 184 0.27 10.29 12.50
N TYR A 185 0.44 8.97 12.46
CA TYR A 185 0.10 8.11 13.60
C TYR A 185 1.22 8.15 14.63
N LYS A 186 0.97 8.81 15.76
CA LYS A 186 1.94 9.05 16.85
C LYS A 186 3.19 9.85 16.43
N THR A 187 3.18 10.44 15.26
CA THR A 187 4.29 11.25 14.73
C THR A 187 3.78 12.58 14.20
N ALA A 188 4.56 13.65 14.37
CA ALA A 188 4.31 14.97 13.78
C ALA A 188 5.03 15.14 12.43
N GLU A 189 5.77 14.13 11.99
CA GLU A 189 6.57 14.15 10.77
C GLU A 189 6.16 12.96 9.88
N LEU A 190 6.12 13.18 8.56
CA LEU A 190 5.88 12.08 7.63
C LEU A 190 7.08 11.12 7.65
N PRO A 191 6.92 9.84 7.96
CA PRO A 191 8.03 8.89 7.89
C PRO A 191 8.48 8.69 6.44
N ALA A 192 9.78 8.43 6.24
CA ALA A 192 10.38 8.21 4.93
C ALA A 192 10.64 6.73 4.64
N PHE A 193 9.64 5.89 4.83
CA PHE A 193 9.65 4.46 4.58
C PHE A 193 10.65 3.70 5.48
N TYR A 194 11.95 3.78 5.18
CA TYR A 194 13.01 3.11 5.95
C TYR A 194 13.44 3.87 7.21
N THR A 195 13.00 5.11 7.36
CA THR A 195 13.37 5.99 8.47
C THR A 195 12.13 6.56 9.14
N THR A 196 12.23 6.87 10.43
CA THR A 196 11.14 7.49 11.20
C THR A 196 10.99 8.98 10.90
N HIS A 197 12.00 9.59 10.31
CA HIS A 197 12.09 11.03 10.02
C HIS A 197 12.33 11.28 8.52
N SER A 198 11.74 12.37 8.02
CA SER A 198 11.92 12.81 6.62
C SER A 198 12.27 14.30 6.49
N GLY A 199 12.12 15.08 7.57
CA GLY A 199 12.20 16.54 7.54
C GLY A 199 10.88 17.22 7.14
N PHE A 200 9.83 16.48 6.75
CA PHE A 200 8.53 17.01 6.34
C PHE A 200 7.48 16.78 7.42
N LYS A 201 6.83 17.84 7.86
CA LYS A 201 5.75 17.77 8.86
C LYS A 201 4.46 17.29 8.24
N VAL A 202 3.61 16.65 9.05
CA VAL A 202 2.21 16.41 8.75
C VAL A 202 1.34 17.44 9.48
N ASP A 203 0.17 17.76 8.92
CA ASP A 203 -0.74 18.76 9.52
C ASP A 203 -1.37 18.27 10.82
N TYR A 204 -1.66 16.97 10.88
CA TYR A 204 -2.36 16.35 12.00
C TYR A 204 -1.61 15.13 12.52
N LYS A 205 -1.25 15.19 13.82
CA LYS A 205 -0.78 14.04 14.58
C LYS A 205 -1.94 13.46 15.38
N LEU A 206 -2.23 12.17 15.22
CA LEU A 206 -3.21 11.46 16.04
C LEU A 206 -2.51 10.32 16.79
N ASP A 207 -2.80 10.19 18.09
CA ASP A 207 -2.01 9.30 18.96
C ASP A 207 -2.67 7.94 19.21
N ASP A 208 -3.89 7.70 18.72
CA ASP A 208 -4.61 6.44 18.93
C ASP A 208 -5.51 6.06 17.74
N ALA A 209 -5.79 4.76 17.63
CA ALA A 209 -6.60 4.20 16.56
C ALA A 209 -8.07 4.65 16.60
N ALA A 210 -8.62 4.90 17.79
CA ALA A 210 -10.01 5.33 17.95
C ALA A 210 -10.23 6.73 17.38
N THR A 211 -9.28 7.65 17.60
CA THR A 211 -9.36 9.00 17.04
C THR A 211 -9.21 8.99 15.51
N VAL A 212 -8.31 8.14 14.97
CA VAL A 212 -8.18 7.94 13.52
C VAL A 212 -9.48 7.37 12.94
N ALA A 213 -10.08 6.37 13.58
CA ALA A 213 -11.35 5.78 13.14
C ALA A 213 -12.50 6.80 13.13
N LYS A 214 -12.60 7.67 14.16
CA LYS A 214 -13.58 8.76 14.23
C LYS A 214 -13.38 9.77 13.10
N ALA A 215 -12.14 10.19 12.81
CA ALA A 215 -11.85 11.09 11.71
C ALA A 215 -12.25 10.49 10.35
N TRP A 216 -11.99 9.19 10.15
CA TRP A 216 -12.40 8.47 8.96
C TRP A 216 -13.92 8.33 8.86
N ALA A 217 -14.60 7.95 9.94
CA ALA A 217 -16.06 7.86 9.99
C ALA A 217 -16.71 9.20 9.65
N ALA A 218 -16.25 10.31 10.24
CA ALA A 218 -16.74 11.65 9.95
C ALA A 218 -16.61 12.01 8.46
N LYS A 219 -15.46 11.67 7.82
CA LYS A 219 -15.27 11.88 6.37
C LYS A 219 -16.30 11.11 5.55
N LEU A 220 -16.56 9.85 5.90
CA LEU A 220 -17.55 9.00 5.21
C LEU A 220 -18.99 9.49 5.41
N GLU A 221 -19.36 9.88 6.63
CA GLU A 221 -20.69 10.41 6.98
C GLU A 221 -21.01 11.74 6.27
N MET A 222 -20.01 12.59 6.09
CA MET A 222 -20.13 13.81 5.29
C MET A 222 -20.25 13.54 3.78
N GLY A 223 -20.14 12.30 3.33
CA GLY A 223 -20.18 11.93 1.91
C GLY A 223 -18.96 12.42 1.11
N MET A 224 -17.87 12.75 1.77
CA MET A 224 -16.65 13.23 1.10
C MET A 224 -15.99 12.09 0.34
N GLN A 225 -15.67 12.32 -0.91
CA GLN A 225 -14.96 11.38 -1.76
C GLN A 225 -13.48 11.24 -1.38
N GLY A 226 -12.84 10.21 -1.94
CA GLY A 226 -11.41 9.96 -1.76
C GLY A 226 -11.02 9.32 -0.43
N GLY A 227 -9.77 8.90 -0.37
CA GLY A 227 -9.18 8.19 0.75
C GLY A 227 -8.60 9.12 1.84
N MET A 228 -7.83 8.48 2.72
CA MET A 228 -7.05 9.12 3.78
C MET A 228 -5.74 8.34 3.94
N VAL A 229 -4.63 9.05 4.09
CA VAL A 229 -3.33 8.45 4.39
C VAL A 229 -3.09 8.50 5.90
N VAL A 230 -2.77 7.36 6.49
CA VAL A 230 -2.28 7.25 7.88
C VAL A 230 -0.83 6.83 7.83
N ALA A 231 0.06 7.78 8.07
CA ALA A 231 1.49 7.59 8.03
C ALA A 231 1.98 7.08 9.39
N ASN A 232 2.38 5.80 9.41
CA ASN A 232 2.82 5.08 10.61
C ASN A 232 4.32 4.77 10.49
N PRO A 233 5.18 5.34 11.34
CA PRO A 233 6.62 5.11 11.26
C PRO A 233 7.00 3.64 11.42
N ILE A 234 8.08 3.25 10.74
CA ILE A 234 8.77 1.98 11.04
C ILE A 234 9.15 1.95 12.52
N PRO A 235 9.08 0.79 13.22
CA PRO A 235 9.56 0.70 14.59
C PRO A 235 11.03 1.08 14.68
N GLU A 236 11.41 1.86 15.70
CA GLU A 236 12.72 2.49 15.84
C GLU A 236 13.88 1.49 15.76
N GLU A 237 13.70 0.29 16.35
CA GLU A 237 14.70 -0.77 16.34
C GLU A 237 15.01 -1.34 14.93
N TYR A 238 14.14 -1.06 13.95
CA TYR A 238 14.30 -1.49 12.55
C TYR A 238 14.55 -0.32 11.60
N ALA A 239 14.51 0.91 12.11
CA ALA A 239 14.77 2.10 11.32
C ALA A 239 16.22 2.12 10.83
N MET A 240 16.42 2.59 9.62
CA MET A 240 17.75 2.76 9.05
C MET A 240 18.26 4.17 9.34
N ASP A 241 19.57 4.33 9.38
CA ASP A 241 20.18 5.65 9.41
C ASP A 241 19.84 6.44 8.14
N LEU A 242 19.43 7.71 8.32
CA LEU A 242 18.91 8.55 7.24
C LEU A 242 19.96 8.84 6.18
N ASP A 243 21.16 9.21 6.58
CA ASP A 243 22.24 9.57 5.64
C ASP A 243 22.74 8.33 4.89
N TYR A 244 22.87 7.21 5.59
CA TYR A 244 23.22 5.94 4.99
C TYR A 244 22.21 5.49 3.93
N ILE A 245 20.92 5.52 4.25
CA ILE A 245 19.91 5.06 3.28
C ILE A 245 19.76 6.02 2.11
N ASN A 246 19.82 7.33 2.34
CA ASN A 246 19.76 8.34 1.29
C ASN A 246 20.89 8.19 0.27
N SER A 247 22.13 7.98 0.73
CA SER A 247 23.29 7.75 -0.16
C SER A 247 23.08 6.52 -1.06
N ASN A 248 22.50 5.44 -0.51
CA ASN A 248 22.18 4.23 -1.29
C ASN A 248 21.03 4.45 -2.30
N ILE A 249 20.03 5.26 -1.92
CA ILE A 249 18.92 5.63 -2.81
C ILE A 249 19.45 6.47 -3.97
N GLU A 250 20.28 7.48 -3.70
CA GLU A 250 20.86 8.34 -4.74
C GLU A 250 21.68 7.51 -5.75
N ALA A 251 22.53 6.61 -5.28
CA ALA A 251 23.29 5.71 -6.14
C ALA A 251 22.39 4.80 -6.99
N ALA A 252 21.30 4.30 -6.42
CA ALA A 252 20.33 3.47 -7.15
C ALA A 252 19.56 4.28 -8.21
N VAL A 253 19.15 5.52 -7.90
CA VAL A 253 18.45 6.43 -8.83
C VAL A 253 19.38 6.84 -9.97
N GLU A 254 20.63 7.17 -9.70
CA GLU A 254 21.62 7.49 -10.72
C GLU A 254 21.80 6.33 -11.70
N GLU A 255 21.94 5.11 -11.20
CA GLU A 255 22.06 3.92 -12.04
C GLU A 255 20.79 3.66 -12.86
N CYS A 256 19.60 3.80 -12.26
CA CYS A 256 18.31 3.70 -12.94
C CYS A 256 18.24 4.65 -14.14
N ASN A 257 18.62 5.92 -13.93
CA ASN A 257 18.65 6.93 -14.97
C ASN A 257 19.67 6.61 -16.07
N ARG A 258 20.87 6.15 -15.70
CA ARG A 258 21.92 5.74 -16.64
C ARG A 258 21.48 4.58 -17.53
N LEU A 259 20.69 3.65 -16.98
CA LEU A 259 20.14 2.49 -17.71
C LEU A 259 18.88 2.83 -18.51
N GLY A 260 18.32 4.03 -18.35
CA GLY A 260 17.11 4.47 -19.05
C GLY A 260 15.83 3.74 -18.60
N ILE A 261 15.81 3.19 -17.38
CA ILE A 261 14.65 2.49 -16.84
C ILE A 261 13.56 3.50 -16.47
N LYS A 262 12.31 3.25 -16.92
CA LYS A 262 11.18 4.18 -16.76
C LYS A 262 9.87 3.46 -16.43
N GLY A 263 8.91 4.22 -15.89
CA GLY A 263 7.53 3.79 -15.67
C GLY A 263 7.42 2.63 -14.67
N LYS A 264 6.69 1.58 -15.03
CA LYS A 264 6.37 0.45 -14.12
C LYS A 264 7.61 -0.31 -13.58
N GLU A 265 8.73 -0.25 -14.30
CA GLU A 265 9.96 -0.97 -13.97
C GLU A 265 10.83 -0.21 -12.95
N THR A 266 10.63 1.11 -12.82
CA THR A 266 11.46 1.97 -11.94
C THR A 266 11.45 1.49 -10.50
N THR A 267 10.28 1.36 -9.89
CA THR A 267 10.18 0.99 -8.46
C THR A 267 10.75 -0.41 -8.16
N PRO A 268 10.43 -1.49 -8.91
CA PRO A 268 11.03 -2.81 -8.68
C PRO A 268 12.56 -2.78 -8.82
N PHE A 269 13.08 -2.10 -9.83
CA PHE A 269 14.52 -1.95 -10.02
C PHE A 269 15.19 -1.25 -8.84
N LEU A 270 14.65 -0.11 -8.40
CA LEU A 270 15.22 0.66 -7.30
C LEU A 270 15.21 -0.12 -5.99
N LEU A 271 14.12 -0.81 -5.66
CA LEU A 271 14.03 -1.62 -4.44
C LEU A 271 15.04 -2.77 -4.45
N ASP A 272 15.17 -3.49 -5.58
CA ASP A 272 16.18 -4.56 -5.74
C ASP A 272 17.60 -4.02 -5.62
N LYS A 273 17.88 -2.87 -6.26
CA LYS A 273 19.20 -2.23 -6.20
C LYS A 273 19.56 -1.80 -4.78
N ILE A 274 18.63 -1.14 -4.08
CA ILE A 274 18.83 -0.70 -2.70
C ILE A 274 19.03 -1.91 -1.78
N GLN A 275 18.28 -3.00 -1.98
CA GLN A 275 18.48 -4.24 -1.24
C GLN A 275 19.91 -4.77 -1.39
N LYS A 276 20.45 -4.77 -2.61
CA LYS A 276 21.83 -5.20 -2.90
C LYS A 276 22.85 -4.25 -2.25
N LEU A 277 22.69 -2.95 -2.39
CA LEU A 277 23.58 -1.93 -1.83
C LEU A 277 23.60 -1.97 -0.29
N THR A 278 22.49 -2.30 0.35
CA THR A 278 22.36 -2.37 1.81
C THR A 278 22.59 -3.78 2.38
N ALA A 279 23.08 -4.72 1.58
CA ALA A 279 23.28 -6.12 1.97
C ALA A 279 22.04 -6.74 2.65
N GLY A 280 20.84 -6.46 2.11
CA GLY A 280 19.57 -7.01 2.59
C GLY A 280 18.93 -6.26 3.78
N LYS A 281 19.61 -5.27 4.38
CA LYS A 281 19.04 -4.50 5.53
C LYS A 281 17.74 -3.78 5.15
N SER A 282 17.67 -3.20 3.96
CA SER A 282 16.46 -2.52 3.50
C SER A 282 15.27 -3.48 3.30
N LEU A 283 15.51 -4.73 2.90
CA LEU A 283 14.46 -5.74 2.82
C LEU A 283 13.94 -6.10 4.22
N ALA A 284 14.83 -6.29 5.19
CA ALA A 284 14.43 -6.57 6.56
C ALA A 284 13.61 -5.41 7.16
N ALA A 285 14.03 -4.16 6.96
CA ALA A 285 13.29 -2.96 7.35
C ALA A 285 11.90 -2.90 6.68
N ASN A 286 11.82 -3.17 5.37
CA ASN A 286 10.55 -3.20 4.62
C ASN A 286 9.57 -4.25 5.20
N ILE A 287 10.02 -5.43 5.55
CA ILE A 287 9.19 -6.46 6.18
C ILE A 287 8.62 -5.95 7.51
N GLN A 288 9.43 -5.32 8.35
CA GLN A 288 9.00 -4.87 9.67
C GLN A 288 8.02 -3.69 9.60
N LEU A 289 8.24 -2.73 8.69
CA LEU A 289 7.28 -1.64 8.52
C LEU A 289 5.92 -2.14 8.02
N VAL A 290 5.88 -3.14 7.12
CA VAL A 290 4.62 -3.75 6.64
C VAL A 290 3.89 -4.46 7.79
N TYR A 291 4.61 -5.19 8.63
CA TYR A 291 4.03 -5.84 9.81
C TYR A 291 3.44 -4.82 10.80
N ASN A 292 4.16 -3.73 11.06
CA ASN A 292 3.67 -2.65 11.92
C ASN A 292 2.43 -1.94 11.33
N ASN A 293 2.42 -1.68 10.02
CA ASN A 293 1.28 -1.07 9.34
C ASN A 293 0.05 -1.99 9.37
N ALA A 294 0.21 -3.29 9.15
CA ALA A 294 -0.87 -4.27 9.25
C ALA A 294 -1.50 -4.31 10.65
N LYS A 295 -0.66 -4.27 11.70
CA LYS A 295 -1.11 -4.20 13.09
C LYS A 295 -1.95 -2.94 13.35
N VAL A 296 -1.44 -1.77 12.96
CA VAL A 296 -2.14 -0.48 13.17
C VAL A 296 -3.44 -0.42 12.35
N ALA A 297 -3.43 -0.91 11.10
CA ALA A 297 -4.63 -0.97 10.28
C ALA A 297 -5.71 -1.86 10.89
N ALA A 298 -5.34 -3.02 11.43
CA ALA A 298 -6.28 -3.91 12.13
C ALA A 298 -6.88 -3.21 13.37
N GLN A 299 -6.08 -2.50 14.16
CA GLN A 299 -6.57 -1.74 15.30
C GLN A 299 -7.56 -0.63 14.87
N ILE A 300 -7.25 0.13 13.80
CA ILE A 300 -8.14 1.15 13.27
C ILE A 300 -9.43 0.52 12.74
N ALA A 301 -9.34 -0.61 12.02
CA ALA A 301 -10.52 -1.32 11.52
C ALA A 301 -11.42 -1.83 12.66
N CYS A 302 -10.83 -2.31 13.75
CA CYS A 302 -11.59 -2.72 14.95
C CYS A 302 -12.29 -1.54 15.62
N GLU A 303 -11.64 -0.38 15.73
CA GLU A 303 -12.30 0.80 16.29
C GLU A 303 -13.41 1.32 15.36
N LEU A 304 -13.18 1.30 14.04
CA LEU A 304 -14.18 1.70 13.05
C LEU A 304 -15.42 0.82 13.06
N SER A 305 -15.28 -0.48 13.33
CA SER A 305 -16.41 -1.43 13.40
C SER A 305 -17.30 -1.25 14.64
N ARG A 306 -16.87 -0.43 15.62
CA ARG A 306 -17.63 -0.10 16.84
C ARG A 306 -18.42 1.22 16.70
N ILE A 307 -18.14 2.00 15.69
CA ILE A 307 -18.85 3.25 15.37
C ILE A 307 -20.02 2.98 14.45
#